data_066fa77810c0394ec34ffbbb285f2438
#
_entry.id   066fa77810c0394ec34ffbbb285f2438
#
_cell.length_a   1.000
_cell.length_b   1.000
_cell.length_c   1.000
_cell.angle_alpha   90.00
_cell.angle_beta   90.00
_cell.angle_gamma   90.00
#
_symmetry.space_group_name_H-M   'P 1'
#
loop_
_entity.id
_entity.type
_entity.pdbx_description
1 polymer ?
#
loop_
_entity_poly.entity_id
_entity_poly.type
_entity_poly.pdbx_seq_one_letter_code
_entity_poly.pdbx_strand_id
1 'polypeptide(L)'
;WGEREALQLLEDISDYAQKNKEQNKEQNEGQNKEQDKEQPYYIGSAVVFLRTAHGETYFETIDGQQRLTTLTILACLLKHQEKASWFEKPNLSYDHRKEADEALMMLVNGQLSQHPSAQNIVSVYRLLEKHLQPMLTAKRLDLETFADYLFEKVIILRIPVPQDTQLNHYFEIMNTRGEQLEKHE
;
A
#
# COMPACT_ATOMS: atom_id res chain seq x y z
N TRP A 1 -12.63 1.25 -5.41
CA TRP A 1 -11.55 0.42 -4.88
C TRP A 1 -12.11 -0.56 -3.84
N GLY A 2 -12.02 -1.80 -4.13
CA GLY A 2 -12.59 -2.86 -3.33
C GLY A 2 -11.66 -4.07 -3.25
N GLU A 3 -12.26 -5.23 -3.05
CA GLU A 3 -11.55 -6.49 -2.88
C GLU A 3 -10.69 -6.86 -4.10
N ARG A 4 -11.19 -6.59 -5.30
CA ARG A 4 -10.49 -6.88 -6.56
C ARG A 4 -9.18 -6.11 -6.68
N GLU A 5 -9.21 -4.82 -6.42
CA GLU A 5 -8.03 -3.94 -6.53
C GLU A 5 -7.00 -4.26 -5.44
N ALA A 6 -7.47 -4.64 -4.24
CA ALA A 6 -6.57 -5.07 -3.17
C ALA A 6 -5.85 -6.38 -3.50
N LEU A 7 -6.54 -7.35 -4.11
CA LEU A 7 -5.93 -8.58 -4.58
C LEU A 7 -4.97 -8.34 -5.73
N GLN A 8 -5.33 -7.47 -6.68
CA GLN A 8 -4.46 -7.12 -7.79
C GLN A 8 -3.15 -6.50 -7.28
N LEU A 9 -3.24 -5.58 -6.30
CA LEU A 9 -2.06 -4.99 -5.69
C LEU A 9 -1.17 -6.04 -5.01
N LEU A 10 -1.77 -6.99 -4.28
CA LEU A 10 -1.03 -8.09 -3.67
C LEU A 10 -0.35 -8.97 -4.72
N GLU A 11 -1.04 -9.30 -5.80
CA GLU A 11 -0.53 -10.09 -6.92
C GLU A 11 0.64 -9.40 -7.59
N ASP A 12 0.49 -8.12 -7.94
CA ASP A 12 1.53 -7.33 -8.60
C ASP A 12 2.81 -7.27 -7.74
N ILE A 13 2.68 -6.95 -6.44
CA ILE A 13 3.83 -6.91 -5.53
C ILE A 13 4.51 -8.29 -5.45
N SER A 14 3.72 -9.38 -5.40
CA SER A 14 4.24 -10.74 -5.35
C SER A 14 4.97 -11.13 -6.64
N ASP A 15 4.48 -10.69 -7.81
CA ASP A 15 5.13 -10.92 -9.10
C ASP A 15 6.48 -10.21 -9.21
N TYR A 16 6.52 -8.96 -8.76
CA TYR A 16 7.78 -8.22 -8.77
C TYR A 16 8.78 -8.75 -7.75
N ALA A 17 8.32 -9.17 -6.56
CA ALA A 17 9.17 -9.84 -5.57
C ALA A 17 9.75 -11.15 -6.10
N GLN A 18 8.96 -11.95 -6.81
CA GLN A 18 9.43 -13.18 -7.45
C GLN A 18 10.51 -12.89 -8.49
N LYS A 19 10.25 -11.94 -9.41
CA LYS A 19 11.22 -11.54 -10.44
C LYS A 19 12.54 -11.06 -9.83
N ASN A 20 12.47 -10.25 -8.79
CA ASN A 20 13.65 -9.76 -8.07
C ASN A 20 14.45 -10.92 -7.44
N LYS A 21 13.76 -11.89 -6.82
CA LYS A 21 14.40 -13.09 -6.24
C LYS A 21 15.10 -13.95 -7.31
N GLU A 22 14.49 -14.13 -8.48
CA GLU A 22 15.04 -14.91 -9.58
C GLU A 22 16.29 -14.24 -10.16
N GLN A 23 16.26 -12.93 -10.38
CA GLN A 23 17.40 -12.16 -10.88
C GLN A 23 18.58 -12.20 -9.92
N ASN A 24 18.34 -12.06 -8.61
CA ASN A 24 19.40 -12.14 -7.61
C ASN A 24 20.05 -13.54 -7.54
N LYS A 25 19.33 -14.62 -7.86
CA LYS A 25 19.90 -15.97 -7.96
C LYS A 25 20.81 -16.13 -9.17
N GLU A 26 20.37 -15.68 -10.34
CA GLU A 26 21.15 -15.78 -11.58
C GLU A 26 22.46 -14.97 -11.49
N GLN A 27 22.45 -13.83 -10.80
CA GLN A 27 23.65 -13.02 -10.58
C GLN A 27 24.66 -13.67 -9.62
N ASN A 28 24.17 -14.38 -8.61
CA ASN A 28 25.05 -15.09 -7.67
C ASN A 28 25.73 -16.33 -8.29
N GLU A 29 25.15 -16.89 -9.35
CA GLU A 29 25.71 -18.03 -10.09
C GLU A 29 26.65 -17.61 -11.24
N GLY A 30 26.54 -16.36 -11.71
CA GLY A 30 27.38 -15.78 -12.74
C GLY A 30 28.47 -14.88 -12.17
N GLN A 31 29.74 -15.12 -12.53
CA GLN A 31 30.93 -14.38 -12.03
C GLN A 31 31.03 -12.89 -12.48
N ASN A 32 29.99 -12.30 -13.04
CA ASN A 32 29.97 -10.88 -13.43
C ASN A 32 29.17 -10.06 -12.42
N LYS A 33 29.88 -9.40 -11.50
CA LYS A 33 29.38 -8.33 -10.64
C LYS A 33 29.11 -7.06 -11.48
N GLU A 34 28.19 -7.08 -12.41
CA GLU A 34 27.57 -5.86 -12.90
C GLU A 34 26.42 -5.52 -11.96
N GLN A 35 26.50 -4.32 -11.42
CA GLN A 35 25.61 -3.66 -10.45
C GLN A 35 24.25 -4.35 -10.23
N ASP A 36 23.96 -4.68 -8.96
CA ASP A 36 22.66 -5.10 -8.47
C ASP A 36 21.55 -4.21 -9.08
N LYS A 37 20.95 -4.63 -10.18
CA LYS A 37 19.78 -3.99 -10.75
C LYS A 37 18.55 -4.49 -10.02
N GLU A 38 18.52 -4.18 -8.73
CA GLU A 38 17.29 -4.32 -7.96
C GLU A 38 16.17 -3.54 -8.67
N GLN A 39 15.09 -4.23 -8.98
CA GLN A 39 13.96 -3.60 -9.68
C GLN A 39 12.91 -3.15 -8.67
N PRO A 40 12.82 -1.85 -8.40
CA PRO A 40 11.73 -1.32 -7.60
C PRO A 40 10.40 -1.43 -8.36
N TYR A 41 9.33 -1.67 -7.62
CA TYR A 41 7.98 -1.62 -8.15
C TYR A 41 7.32 -0.29 -7.83
N TYR A 42 7.01 0.48 -8.85
CA TYR A 42 6.30 1.75 -8.72
C TYR A 42 4.79 1.51 -8.79
N ILE A 43 4.11 1.62 -7.64
CA ILE A 43 2.66 1.39 -7.54
C ILE A 43 1.81 2.61 -7.91
N GLY A 44 2.43 3.64 -8.46
CA GLY A 44 1.80 4.89 -8.88
C GLY A 44 2.10 6.06 -7.95
N SER A 45 1.25 7.10 -8.02
CA SER A 45 1.43 8.34 -7.27
C SER A 45 0.48 8.45 -6.08
N ALA A 46 0.93 9.16 -5.05
CA ALA A 46 0.08 9.78 -4.02
C ALA A 46 0.15 11.29 -4.21
N VAL A 47 -0.95 11.90 -4.60
CA VAL A 47 -1.07 13.35 -4.69
C VAL A 47 -1.41 13.88 -3.31
N VAL A 48 -0.60 14.80 -2.81
CA VAL A 48 -0.69 15.25 -1.42
C VAL A 48 -0.63 16.77 -1.31
N PHE A 49 -1.35 17.30 -0.34
CA PHE A 49 -1.27 18.71 0.06
C PHE A 49 -0.65 18.82 1.45
N LEU A 50 0.33 19.71 1.61
CA LEU A 50 1.00 19.89 2.88
C LEU A 50 0.14 20.74 3.82
N ARG A 51 -0.21 20.21 4.98
CA ARG A 51 -0.94 20.89 6.06
C ARG A 51 -0.06 21.04 7.29
N THR A 52 -0.27 22.14 7.99
CA THR A 52 0.30 22.36 9.32
C THR A 52 -0.83 22.68 10.28
N ALA A 53 -1.00 21.88 11.33
CA ALA A 53 -1.96 22.12 12.39
C ALA A 53 -1.36 21.73 13.74
N HIS A 54 -1.63 22.52 14.77
CA HIS A 54 -1.15 22.30 16.15
C HIS A 54 0.40 22.13 16.26
N GLY A 55 1.16 22.74 15.33
CA GLY A 55 2.62 22.63 15.31
C GLY A 55 3.16 21.38 14.64
N GLU A 56 2.30 20.50 14.15
CA GLU A 56 2.65 19.31 13.38
C GLU A 56 2.38 19.50 11.89
N THR A 57 3.22 18.89 11.07
CA THR A 57 3.08 18.91 9.61
C THR A 57 2.67 17.53 9.12
N TYR A 58 1.62 17.46 8.31
CA TYR A 58 1.13 16.23 7.74
C TYR A 58 0.75 16.39 6.26
N PHE A 59 0.61 15.29 5.56
CA PHE A 59 0.21 15.26 4.16
C PHE A 59 -1.26 14.84 4.04
N GLU A 60 -2.12 15.78 3.65
CA GLU A 60 -3.48 15.46 3.24
C GLU A 60 -3.44 14.77 1.88
N THR A 61 -3.86 13.50 1.82
CA THR A 61 -3.85 12.73 0.59
C THR A 61 -5.08 13.06 -0.26
N ILE A 62 -4.84 13.61 -1.45
CA ILE A 62 -5.86 13.98 -2.42
C ILE A 62 -6.18 12.80 -3.33
N ASP A 63 -5.16 12.11 -3.83
CA ASP A 63 -5.28 10.88 -4.60
C ASP A 63 -4.32 9.80 -4.08
N GLY A 64 -4.69 8.53 -4.26
CA GLY A 64 -3.92 7.38 -3.78
C GLY A 64 -4.35 6.87 -2.40
N GLN A 65 -5.40 7.42 -1.80
CA GLN A 65 -5.91 7.03 -0.47
C GLN A 65 -6.13 5.53 -0.34
N GLN A 66 -6.71 4.90 -1.35
CA GLN A 66 -7.04 3.47 -1.34
C GLN A 66 -5.81 2.57 -1.33
N ARG A 67 -4.79 2.92 -2.13
CA ARG A 67 -3.50 2.22 -2.14
C ARG A 67 -2.81 2.31 -0.78
N LEU A 68 -2.77 3.51 -0.20
CA LEU A 68 -2.20 3.73 1.13
C LEU A 68 -2.95 2.92 2.19
N THR A 69 -4.29 2.88 2.13
CA THR A 69 -5.11 2.08 3.04
C THR A 69 -4.79 0.58 2.90
N THR A 70 -4.73 0.06 1.67
CA THR A 70 -4.42 -1.36 1.42
C THR A 70 -3.03 -1.72 1.90
N LEU A 71 -2.02 -0.88 1.64
CA LEU A 71 -0.67 -1.08 2.13
C LEU A 71 -0.59 -1.06 3.66
N THR A 72 -1.35 -0.15 4.32
CA THR A 72 -1.44 -0.11 5.78
C THR A 72 -2.04 -1.40 6.33
N ILE A 73 -3.11 -1.91 5.71
CA ILE A 73 -3.72 -3.20 6.11
C ILE A 73 -2.74 -4.36 5.90
N LEU A 74 -2.00 -4.37 4.78
CA LEU A 74 -1.00 -5.39 4.50
C LEU A 74 0.16 -5.34 5.51
N ALA A 75 0.60 -4.15 5.91
CA ALA A 75 1.61 -3.97 6.97
C ALA A 75 1.11 -4.51 8.32
N CYS A 76 -0.17 -4.29 8.68
CA CYS A 76 -0.78 -4.89 9.87
C CYS A 76 -0.75 -6.42 9.79
N LEU A 77 -1.10 -6.99 8.64
CA LEU A 77 -1.09 -8.43 8.43
C LEU A 77 0.32 -9.02 8.60
N LEU A 78 1.33 -8.39 8.00
CA LEU A 78 2.73 -8.81 8.13
C LEU A 78 3.25 -8.65 9.56
N LYS A 79 2.80 -7.64 10.29
CA LYS A 79 3.11 -7.50 11.72
C LYS A 79 2.63 -8.71 12.52
N HIS A 80 1.40 -9.16 12.29
CA HIS A 80 0.86 -10.34 13.00
C HIS A 80 1.58 -11.63 12.64
N GLN A 81 2.32 -11.66 11.54
CA GLN A 81 3.19 -12.75 11.13
C GLN A 81 4.67 -12.50 11.48
N GLU A 82 4.93 -11.58 12.42
CA GLU A 82 6.25 -11.22 12.95
C GLU A 82 7.23 -10.65 11.91
N LYS A 83 6.74 -10.18 10.76
CA LYS A 83 7.56 -9.62 9.67
C LYS A 83 7.58 -8.09 9.63
N ALA A 84 6.82 -7.41 10.49
CA ALA A 84 6.77 -5.96 10.63
C ALA A 84 6.56 -5.53 12.10
N SER A 85 7.32 -6.08 13.02
CA SER A 85 7.21 -5.80 14.47
C SER A 85 7.41 -4.32 14.81
N TRP A 86 8.18 -3.60 14.00
CA TRP A 86 8.42 -2.15 14.09
C TRP A 86 7.18 -1.30 13.74
N PHE A 87 6.15 -1.87 13.10
CA PHE A 87 4.92 -1.15 12.73
C PHE A 87 3.99 -1.02 13.93
N GLU A 88 4.22 -0.03 14.79
CA GLU A 88 3.50 0.13 16.05
C GLU A 88 2.18 0.88 15.93
N LYS A 89 2.05 1.75 14.92
CA LYS A 89 0.84 2.55 14.67
C LYS A 89 0.64 2.79 13.18
N PRO A 90 -0.62 2.99 12.72
CA PRO A 90 -0.88 3.41 11.34
C PRO A 90 -0.24 4.76 11.06
N ASN A 91 0.33 4.92 9.86
CA ASN A 91 0.80 6.21 9.34
C ASN A 91 -0.28 6.98 8.58
N LEU A 92 -1.51 6.46 8.61
CA LEU A 92 -2.67 6.99 7.91
C LEU A 92 -3.78 7.24 8.92
N SER A 93 -4.45 8.40 8.79
CA SER A 93 -5.64 8.77 9.56
C SER A 93 -6.69 9.43 8.66
N TYR A 94 -7.93 9.46 9.11
CA TYR A 94 -9.07 10.01 8.37
C TYR A 94 -9.75 11.11 9.16
N ASP A 95 -9.71 12.36 8.73
CA ASP A 95 -10.24 13.52 9.44
C ASP A 95 -11.73 13.42 9.83
N HIS A 96 -12.54 12.71 9.05
CA HIS A 96 -13.99 12.64 9.22
C HIS A 96 -14.53 11.21 9.38
N ARG A 97 -13.68 10.21 9.60
CA ARG A 97 -14.05 8.80 9.73
C ARG A 97 -13.32 8.15 10.90
N LYS A 98 -13.65 8.58 12.11
CA LYS A 98 -13.03 8.09 13.35
C LYS A 98 -13.10 6.58 13.50
N GLU A 99 -14.19 5.96 13.06
CA GLU A 99 -14.37 4.50 13.10
C GLU A 99 -13.37 3.77 12.19
N ALA A 100 -12.94 4.41 11.10
CA ALA A 100 -11.89 3.86 10.23
C ALA A 100 -10.51 3.95 10.89
N ASP A 101 -10.22 5.06 11.58
CA ASP A 101 -8.98 5.20 12.37
C ASP A 101 -8.90 4.17 13.49
N GLU A 102 -9.99 4.05 14.25
CA GLU A 102 -10.10 3.04 15.31
C GLU A 102 -9.92 1.63 14.76
N ALA A 103 -10.52 1.33 13.60
CA ALA A 103 -10.37 0.03 12.95
C ALA A 103 -8.93 -0.26 12.53
N LEU A 104 -8.21 0.70 11.96
CA LEU A 104 -6.79 0.53 11.63
C LEU A 104 -5.94 0.34 12.89
N MET A 105 -6.21 1.10 13.95
CA MET A 105 -5.51 0.95 15.23
C MET A 105 -5.80 -0.42 15.87
N MET A 106 -7.04 -0.90 15.80
CA MET A 106 -7.41 -2.24 16.24
C MET A 106 -6.66 -3.31 15.44
N LEU A 107 -6.56 -3.16 14.10
CA LEU A 107 -5.80 -4.09 13.28
C LEU A 107 -4.33 -4.14 13.68
N VAL A 108 -3.68 -3.01 13.94
CA VAL A 108 -2.29 -3.00 14.43
C VAL A 108 -2.12 -3.81 15.70
N ASN A 109 -3.16 -3.86 16.55
CA ASN A 109 -3.18 -4.62 17.81
C ASN A 109 -3.76 -6.05 17.67
N GLY A 110 -3.96 -6.54 16.45
CA GLY A 110 -4.48 -7.89 16.21
C GLY A 110 -5.98 -8.06 16.44
N GLN A 111 -6.72 -6.97 16.44
CA GLN A 111 -8.17 -6.97 16.69
C GLN A 111 -8.93 -6.52 15.45
N LEU A 112 -10.12 -7.07 15.23
CA LEU A 112 -11.01 -6.68 14.13
C LEU A 112 -12.15 -5.81 14.66
N SER A 113 -12.36 -4.67 14.01
CA SER A 113 -13.50 -3.82 14.31
C SER A 113 -14.82 -4.48 13.92
N GLN A 114 -15.84 -4.30 14.77
CA GLN A 114 -17.21 -4.75 14.49
C GLN A 114 -18.11 -3.60 14.03
N HIS A 115 -17.57 -2.40 13.93
CA HIS A 115 -18.35 -1.23 13.52
C HIS A 115 -18.75 -1.34 12.05
N PRO A 116 -20.02 -1.08 11.67
CA PRO A 116 -20.50 -1.18 10.29
C PRO A 116 -19.70 -0.33 9.31
N SER A 117 -19.31 0.89 9.69
CA SER A 117 -18.52 1.81 8.84
C SER A 117 -17.08 1.35 8.59
N ALA A 118 -16.59 0.37 9.35
CA ALA A 118 -15.24 -0.18 9.20
C ALA A 118 -15.20 -1.50 8.43
N GLN A 119 -16.35 -2.01 7.96
CA GLN A 119 -16.45 -3.34 7.35
C GLN A 119 -15.57 -3.48 6.09
N ASN A 120 -15.39 -2.41 5.31
CA ASN A 120 -14.50 -2.44 4.14
C ASN A 120 -13.04 -2.72 4.54
N ILE A 121 -12.55 -2.13 5.62
CA ILE A 121 -11.20 -2.38 6.15
C ILE A 121 -11.08 -3.84 6.60
N VAL A 122 -12.06 -4.32 7.35
CA VAL A 122 -12.10 -5.71 7.84
C VAL A 122 -12.20 -6.73 6.69
N SER A 123 -13.02 -6.44 5.67
CA SER A 123 -13.15 -7.30 4.48
C SER A 123 -11.84 -7.41 3.72
N VAL A 124 -11.17 -6.27 3.47
CA VAL A 124 -9.86 -6.25 2.79
C VAL A 124 -8.81 -6.99 3.61
N TYR A 125 -8.77 -6.80 4.94
CA TYR A 125 -7.84 -7.54 5.80
C TYR A 125 -8.04 -9.05 5.68
N ARG A 126 -9.27 -9.56 5.84
CA ARG A 126 -9.58 -10.99 5.73
C ARG A 126 -9.27 -11.55 4.33
N LEU A 127 -9.51 -10.74 3.31
CA LEU A 127 -9.20 -11.11 1.93
C LEU A 127 -7.70 -11.31 1.75
N LEU A 128 -6.89 -10.33 2.17
CA LEU A 128 -5.43 -10.39 2.09
C LEU A 128 -4.88 -11.55 2.95
N GLU A 129 -5.38 -11.71 4.18
CA GLU A 129 -5.01 -12.83 5.08
C GLU A 129 -5.26 -14.19 4.42
N LYS A 130 -6.42 -14.37 3.80
CA LYS A 130 -6.78 -15.60 3.09
C LYS A 130 -5.90 -15.90 1.89
N HIS A 131 -5.52 -14.87 1.14
CA HIS A 131 -4.87 -15.03 -0.16
C HIS A 131 -3.34 -14.90 -0.13
N LEU A 132 -2.75 -14.27 0.89
CA LEU A 132 -1.31 -14.02 0.96
C LEU A 132 -0.52 -15.33 0.87
N GLN A 133 -0.70 -16.25 1.80
CA GLN A 133 0.10 -17.47 1.86
C GLN A 133 -0.07 -18.40 0.64
N PRO A 134 -1.30 -18.66 0.12
CA PRO A 134 -1.48 -19.40 -1.13
C PRO A 134 -0.76 -18.75 -2.32
N MET A 135 -0.82 -17.43 -2.45
CA MET A 135 -0.18 -16.69 -3.54
C MET A 135 1.34 -16.78 -3.46
N LEU A 136 1.93 -16.60 -2.27
CA LEU A 136 3.37 -16.74 -2.07
C LEU A 136 3.84 -18.15 -2.38
N THR A 137 3.09 -19.16 -1.95
CA THR A 137 3.40 -20.59 -2.24
C THR A 137 3.39 -20.85 -3.74
N ALA A 138 2.38 -20.38 -4.47
CA ALA A 138 2.30 -20.52 -5.92
C ALA A 138 3.49 -19.88 -6.65
N LYS A 139 4.00 -18.77 -6.14
CA LYS A 139 5.13 -18.02 -6.69
C LYS A 139 6.50 -18.46 -6.11
N ARG A 140 6.53 -19.49 -5.28
CA ARG A 140 7.74 -19.99 -4.59
C ARG A 140 8.49 -18.89 -3.82
N LEU A 141 7.72 -17.97 -3.25
CA LEU A 141 8.19 -16.93 -2.34
C LEU A 141 7.99 -17.39 -0.90
N ASP A 142 8.94 -17.07 -0.04
CA ASP A 142 8.75 -17.07 1.40
C ASP A 142 8.26 -15.70 1.86
N LEU A 143 7.66 -15.67 3.04
CA LEU A 143 7.06 -14.46 3.60
C LEU A 143 8.10 -13.37 3.90
N GLU A 144 9.31 -13.76 4.27
CA GLU A 144 10.40 -12.82 4.56
C GLU A 144 10.83 -12.07 3.30
N THR A 145 11.14 -12.80 2.23
CA THR A 145 11.47 -12.21 0.92
C THR A 145 10.36 -11.27 0.42
N PHE A 146 9.10 -11.64 0.63
CA PHE A 146 7.98 -10.77 0.25
C PHE A 146 7.91 -9.50 1.11
N ALA A 147 8.08 -9.62 2.43
CA ALA A 147 8.05 -8.48 3.35
C ALA A 147 9.20 -7.52 3.07
N ASP A 148 10.42 -8.03 2.89
CA ASP A 148 11.59 -7.22 2.55
C ASP A 148 11.37 -6.48 1.22
N TYR A 149 10.85 -7.16 0.20
CA TYR A 149 10.53 -6.52 -1.07
C TYR A 149 9.47 -5.43 -0.91
N LEU A 150 8.39 -5.70 -0.17
CA LEU A 150 7.34 -4.71 0.08
C LEU A 150 7.87 -3.44 0.74
N PHE A 151 8.71 -3.57 1.77
CA PHE A 151 9.14 -2.42 2.56
C PHE A 151 10.33 -1.68 1.95
N GLU A 152 11.17 -2.35 1.17
CA GLU A 152 12.39 -1.76 0.63
C GLU A 152 12.31 -1.38 -0.85
N LYS A 153 11.46 -2.06 -1.65
CA LYS A 153 11.45 -1.93 -3.11
C LYS A 153 10.14 -1.42 -3.69
N VAL A 154 9.03 -1.44 -2.94
CA VAL A 154 7.76 -0.86 -3.39
C VAL A 154 7.77 0.65 -3.16
N ILE A 155 7.59 1.41 -4.24
CA ILE A 155 7.72 2.86 -4.25
C ILE A 155 6.39 3.51 -4.64
N ILE A 156 5.96 4.49 -3.84
CA ILE A 156 4.92 5.45 -4.18
C ILE A 156 5.57 6.79 -4.51
N LEU A 157 5.23 7.36 -5.66
CA LEU A 157 5.66 8.70 -6.01
C LEU A 157 4.80 9.74 -5.28
N ARG A 158 5.39 10.49 -4.36
CA ARG A 158 4.71 11.59 -3.69
C ARG A 158 4.73 12.83 -4.56
N ILE A 159 3.55 13.30 -4.99
CA ILE A 159 3.37 14.51 -5.80
C ILE A 159 2.75 15.59 -4.93
N PRO A 160 3.51 16.61 -4.48
CA PRO A 160 2.97 17.71 -3.71
C PRO A 160 2.18 18.66 -4.62
N VAL A 161 1.00 19.06 -4.16
CA VAL A 161 0.20 20.13 -4.78
C VAL A 161 0.71 21.48 -4.25
N PRO A 162 0.90 22.51 -5.10
CA PRO A 162 1.30 23.85 -4.67
C PRO A 162 0.32 24.44 -3.63
N GLN A 163 0.84 25.24 -2.69
CA GLN A 163 0.08 25.81 -1.57
C GLN A 163 -1.02 26.79 -1.98
N ASP A 164 -0.89 27.40 -3.15
CA ASP A 164 -1.84 28.35 -3.74
C ASP A 164 -2.92 27.68 -4.59
N THR A 165 -2.94 26.35 -4.65
CA THR A 165 -3.90 25.60 -5.47
C THR A 165 -5.29 25.60 -4.82
N GLN A 166 -6.31 25.87 -5.63
CA GLN A 166 -7.71 25.67 -5.23
C GLN A 166 -8.03 24.18 -5.23
N LEU A 167 -7.92 23.54 -4.06
CA LEU A 167 -8.06 22.08 -3.92
C LEU A 167 -9.37 21.53 -4.49
N ASN A 168 -10.50 22.22 -4.27
CA ASN A 168 -11.80 21.76 -4.77
C ASN A 168 -11.80 21.63 -6.31
N HIS A 169 -11.25 22.60 -7.00
CA HIS A 169 -11.13 22.55 -8.47
C HIS A 169 -10.15 21.47 -8.91
N TYR A 170 -9.06 21.27 -8.16
CA TYR A 170 -8.09 20.19 -8.43
C TYR A 170 -8.73 18.80 -8.28
N PHE A 171 -9.54 18.60 -7.25
CA PHE A 171 -10.32 17.37 -7.05
C PHE A 171 -11.27 17.06 -8.20
N GLU A 172 -12.00 18.07 -8.68
CA GLU A 172 -12.92 17.93 -9.82
C GLU A 172 -12.17 17.48 -11.09
N ILE A 173 -11.02 18.10 -11.38
CA ILE A 173 -10.20 17.76 -12.56
C ILE A 173 -9.68 16.32 -12.46
N MET A 174 -9.18 15.90 -11.31
CA MET A 174 -8.62 14.55 -11.11
C MET A 174 -9.70 13.48 -11.25
N ASN A 175 -10.86 13.68 -10.64
CA ASN A 175 -11.98 12.75 -10.73
C ASN A 175 -12.51 12.62 -12.16
N THR A 176 -12.66 13.74 -12.88
CA THR A 176 -13.13 13.75 -14.26
C THR A 176 -12.18 13.03 -15.21
N ARG A 177 -10.86 13.12 -14.98
CA ARG A 177 -9.86 12.40 -15.79
C ARG A 177 -9.88 10.90 -15.53
N GLY A 178 -10.11 10.47 -14.29
CA GLY A 178 -10.26 9.05 -13.93
C GLY A 178 -11.44 8.40 -14.66
N GLU A 179 -12.60 9.05 -14.66
CA GLU A 179 -13.78 8.54 -15.37
C GLU A 179 -13.64 8.50 -16.91
N GLN A 180 -12.83 9.40 -17.49
CA GLN A 180 -12.59 9.41 -18.94
C GLN A 180 -11.66 8.29 -19.41
N LEU A 181 -10.70 7.86 -18.58
CA LEU A 181 -9.80 6.75 -18.91
C LEU A 181 -10.53 5.40 -18.86
N GLU A 182 -11.45 5.21 -17.93
CA GLU A 182 -12.28 3.98 -17.86
C GLU A 182 -13.25 3.79 -19.04
N LYS A 183 -13.57 4.85 -19.80
CA LYS A 183 -14.46 4.77 -20.97
C LYS A 183 -13.75 4.46 -22.29
N HIS A 184 -12.44 4.39 -22.29
CA HIS A 184 -11.62 4.18 -23.50
C HIS A 184 -10.78 2.90 -23.47
N GLU A 185 -10.88 2.12 -22.41
CA GLU A 185 -10.39 0.75 -22.33
C GLU A 185 -11.55 -0.25 -22.56
#